data_4ac2bed7447505c94e858c67cfb48d31
#
_entry.id   4ac2bed7447505c94e858c67cfb48d31
#
_cell.length_a   1.000
_cell.length_b   1.000
_cell.length_c   1.000
_cell.angle_alpha   90.00
_cell.angle_beta   90.00
_cell.angle_gamma   90.00
#
_symmetry.space_group_name_H-M   'P 1'
#
loop_
_entity.id
_entity.type
_entity.pdbx_description
1 polymer ?
#
loop_
_entity_poly.entity_id
_entity_poly.type
_entity_poly.pdbx_seq_one_letter_code
_entity_poly.pdbx_strand_id
1 'polypeptide(L)'
;YKMRSDMIKLGIERAPHRSLLYATGKVKAKDLGKPFIGVCNSYIDIIPGHVHLREFAEVVKEAIIEAGGIPFEFNTIGVDDGIAMGHIGMRYSLPSREIIADAAETVINAHWFDGVFYIPNCDKITPGMLMAAVRTNVPSVFVSGGPMEAGVSSTGKALSLTSVFEGVGAHKAGKM
;
A
#
# COMPACT_ATOMS: atom_id res chain seq x y z
N TYR A 1 18.34 -6.60 -21.90
CA TYR A 1 17.70 -5.41 -21.28
C TYR A 1 18.38 -5.18 -19.93
N LYS A 2 18.87 -3.97 -19.68
CA LYS A 2 19.45 -3.59 -18.40
C LYS A 2 18.32 -3.23 -17.44
N MET A 3 18.24 -3.90 -16.30
CA MET A 3 17.26 -3.65 -15.25
C MET A 3 17.73 -2.47 -14.36
N ARG A 4 16.80 -1.75 -13.74
CA ARG A 4 17.15 -0.71 -12.75
C ARG A 4 17.89 -1.33 -11.57
N SER A 5 17.42 -2.47 -11.08
CA SER A 5 18.00 -3.22 -9.96
C SER A 5 19.41 -3.75 -10.21
N ASP A 6 19.91 -3.71 -11.46
CA ASP A 6 21.31 -4.03 -11.76
C ASP A 6 22.28 -3.11 -11.02
N MET A 7 21.85 -1.90 -10.66
CA MET A 7 22.63 -0.97 -9.83
C MET A 7 23.02 -1.52 -8.46
N ILE A 8 22.23 -2.43 -7.92
CA ILE A 8 22.49 -3.05 -6.60
C ILE A 8 22.86 -4.53 -6.71
N LYS A 9 22.75 -5.13 -7.90
CA LYS A 9 23.00 -6.57 -8.12
C LYS A 9 24.33 -6.88 -8.78
N LEU A 10 24.77 -6.07 -9.73
CA LEU A 10 25.86 -6.41 -10.63
C LEU A 10 27.16 -5.69 -10.28
N GLY A 11 28.29 -6.34 -10.61
CA GLY A 11 29.64 -5.84 -10.36
C GLY A 11 30.24 -6.33 -9.05
N ILE A 12 31.57 -6.31 -8.96
CA ILE A 12 32.29 -6.75 -7.76
C ILE A 12 32.05 -5.79 -6.59
N GLU A 13 31.91 -4.51 -6.87
CA GLU A 13 31.65 -3.46 -5.89
C GLU A 13 30.30 -3.61 -5.20
N ARG A 14 29.40 -4.39 -5.79
CA ARG A 14 28.07 -4.71 -5.26
C ARG A 14 28.02 -6.01 -4.45
N ALA A 15 29.16 -6.63 -4.19
CA ALA A 15 29.20 -7.82 -3.32
C ALA A 15 28.62 -7.58 -1.93
N PRO A 16 28.90 -6.45 -1.23
CA PRO A 16 28.23 -6.14 0.05
C PRO A 16 26.71 -6.01 -0.07
N HIS A 17 26.20 -5.39 -1.15
CA HIS A 17 24.76 -5.26 -1.40
C HIS A 17 24.11 -6.65 -1.57
N ARG A 18 24.74 -7.53 -2.37
CA ARG A 18 24.25 -8.89 -2.56
C ARG A 18 24.25 -9.70 -1.26
N SER A 19 25.24 -9.52 -0.39
CA SER A 19 25.26 -10.22 0.91
C SER A 19 24.07 -9.82 1.78
N LEU A 20 23.68 -8.53 1.79
CA LEU A 20 22.49 -8.06 2.47
C LEU A 20 21.21 -8.61 1.84
N LEU A 21 21.13 -8.63 0.50
CA LEU A 21 20.00 -9.22 -0.21
C LEU A 21 19.84 -10.71 0.14
N TYR A 22 20.93 -11.47 0.16
CA TYR A 22 20.91 -12.88 0.54
C TYR A 22 20.49 -13.09 2.00
N ALA A 23 20.90 -12.20 2.90
CA ALA A 23 20.54 -12.25 4.31
C ALA A 23 19.02 -12.09 4.55
N THR A 24 18.28 -11.49 3.61
CA THR A 24 16.81 -11.44 3.68
C THR A 24 16.14 -12.81 3.51
N GLY A 25 16.86 -13.80 2.99
CA GLY A 25 16.32 -15.11 2.61
C GLY A 25 15.45 -15.10 1.33
N LYS A 26 15.16 -13.93 0.77
CA LYS A 26 14.29 -13.78 -0.41
C LYS A 26 15.03 -13.90 -1.73
N VAL A 27 16.33 -13.64 -1.75
CA VAL A 27 17.17 -13.65 -2.96
C VAL A 27 18.24 -14.71 -2.83
N LYS A 28 18.44 -15.49 -3.88
CA LYS A 28 19.57 -16.44 -4.04
C LYS A 28 20.41 -16.00 -5.23
N ALA A 29 21.65 -16.52 -5.36
CA ALA A 29 22.55 -16.18 -6.46
C ALA A 29 21.90 -16.39 -7.85
N LYS A 30 21.11 -17.46 -8.02
CA LYS A 30 20.39 -17.76 -9.26
C LYS A 30 19.28 -16.75 -9.60
N ASP A 31 18.87 -15.93 -8.65
CA ASP A 31 17.73 -15.00 -8.79
C ASP A 31 18.19 -13.59 -9.19
N LEU A 32 19.49 -13.32 -9.25
CA LEU A 32 20.01 -11.98 -9.58
C LEU A 32 19.63 -11.51 -10.99
N GLY A 33 19.31 -12.42 -11.90
CA GLY A 33 18.82 -12.11 -13.24
C GLY A 33 17.32 -11.76 -13.31
N LYS A 34 16.58 -11.84 -12.19
CA LYS A 34 15.14 -11.56 -12.14
C LYS A 34 14.89 -10.10 -11.79
N PRO A 35 13.77 -9.52 -12.27
CA PRO A 35 13.36 -8.17 -11.86
C PRO A 35 12.96 -8.13 -10.39
N PHE A 36 13.30 -7.02 -9.72
CA PHE A 36 12.90 -6.73 -8.34
C PHE A 36 11.64 -5.85 -8.37
N ILE A 37 10.56 -6.37 -7.82
CA ILE A 37 9.26 -5.71 -7.82
C ILE A 37 8.93 -5.25 -6.40
N GLY A 38 8.79 -3.93 -6.23
CA GLY A 38 8.28 -3.36 -4.98
C GLY A 38 6.78 -3.65 -4.85
N VAL A 39 6.34 -4.07 -3.67
CA VAL A 39 4.92 -4.16 -3.32
C VAL A 39 4.65 -3.12 -2.25
N CYS A 40 4.09 -1.98 -2.67
CA CYS A 40 3.75 -0.88 -1.78
C CYS A 40 2.35 -1.11 -1.21
N ASN A 41 2.28 -1.59 0.03
CA ASN A 41 1.05 -1.93 0.70
C ASN A 41 0.58 -0.80 1.63
N SER A 42 -0.72 -0.63 1.78
CA SER A 42 -1.34 0.29 2.74
C SER A 42 -2.09 -0.41 3.86
N TYR A 43 -1.71 -1.65 4.18
CA TYR A 43 -2.25 -2.37 5.32
C TYR A 43 -2.11 -1.56 6.62
N ILE A 44 -3.21 -1.48 7.37
CA ILE A 44 -3.25 -0.90 8.71
C ILE A 44 -4.48 -1.44 9.45
N ASP A 45 -4.30 -1.87 10.70
CA ASP A 45 -5.34 -2.53 11.49
C ASP A 45 -6.52 -1.61 11.87
N ILE A 46 -6.26 -0.32 12.04
CA ILE A 46 -7.29 0.63 12.51
C ILE A 46 -8.29 1.03 11.41
N ILE A 47 -8.00 0.73 10.15
CA ILE A 47 -8.84 1.13 9.01
C ILE A 47 -9.59 -0.11 8.50
N PRO A 48 -10.94 -0.18 8.62
CA PRO A 48 -11.71 -1.37 8.23
C PRO A 48 -11.48 -1.80 6.78
N GLY A 49 -11.37 -0.85 5.86
CA GLY A 49 -11.08 -1.11 4.44
C GLY A 49 -9.65 -1.56 4.13
N HIS A 50 -8.77 -1.67 5.15
CA HIS A 50 -7.35 -2.00 4.98
C HIS A 50 -6.91 -3.26 5.73
N VAL A 51 -7.71 -3.79 6.65
CA VAL A 51 -7.34 -4.95 7.48
C VAL A 51 -7.03 -6.20 6.67
N HIS A 52 -7.68 -6.40 5.53
CA HIS A 52 -7.49 -7.55 4.63
C HIS A 52 -6.30 -7.37 3.67
N LEU A 53 -5.70 -6.18 3.59
CA LEU A 53 -4.63 -5.90 2.62
C LEU A 53 -3.34 -6.65 2.93
N ARG A 54 -3.16 -7.16 4.16
CA ARG A 54 -2.05 -8.05 4.49
C ARG A 54 -2.14 -9.36 3.70
N GLU A 55 -3.29 -10.02 3.75
CA GLU A 55 -3.54 -11.26 3.01
C GLU A 55 -3.53 -11.02 1.51
N PHE A 56 -4.10 -9.90 1.08
CA PHE A 56 -4.11 -9.50 -0.32
C PHE A 56 -2.68 -9.34 -0.89
N ALA A 57 -1.76 -8.77 -0.09
CA ALA A 57 -0.36 -8.65 -0.50
C ALA A 57 0.33 -10.01 -0.68
N GLU A 58 -0.04 -11.04 0.07
CA GLU A 58 0.50 -12.40 -0.14
C GLU A 58 0.12 -12.92 -1.52
N VAL A 59 -1.15 -12.78 -1.94
CA VAL A 59 -1.61 -13.16 -3.28
C VAL A 59 -0.84 -12.41 -4.37
N VAL A 60 -0.61 -11.12 -4.18
CA VAL A 60 0.16 -10.30 -5.12
C VAL A 60 1.62 -10.79 -5.21
N LYS A 61 2.24 -11.11 -4.07
CA LYS A 61 3.63 -11.62 -4.05
C LYS A 61 3.74 -12.97 -4.74
N GLU A 62 2.78 -13.86 -4.54
CA GLU A 62 2.73 -15.15 -5.24
C GLU A 62 2.63 -14.96 -6.75
N ALA A 63 1.73 -14.11 -7.22
CA ALA A 63 1.59 -13.81 -8.65
C ALA A 63 2.86 -13.22 -9.26
N ILE A 64 3.58 -12.35 -8.52
CA ILE A 64 4.87 -11.80 -8.98
C ILE A 64 5.92 -12.91 -9.11
N ILE A 65 5.96 -13.85 -8.16
CA ILE A 65 6.89 -14.99 -8.19
C ILE A 65 6.58 -15.90 -9.39
N GLU A 66 5.32 -16.21 -9.62
CA GLU A 66 4.86 -17.00 -10.76
C GLU A 66 5.22 -16.34 -12.10
N ALA A 67 5.13 -15.02 -12.16
CA ALA A 67 5.56 -14.23 -13.32
C ALA A 67 7.09 -14.12 -13.48
N GLY A 68 7.88 -14.70 -12.57
CA GLY A 68 9.34 -14.73 -12.62
C GLY A 68 10.03 -13.53 -11.97
N GLY A 69 9.32 -12.67 -11.25
CA GLY A 69 9.86 -11.56 -10.47
C GLY A 69 10.23 -11.96 -9.04
N ILE A 70 10.85 -11.03 -8.32
CA ILE A 70 11.08 -11.13 -6.87
C ILE A 70 10.35 -9.98 -6.18
N PRO A 71 9.32 -10.27 -5.37
CA PRO A 71 8.57 -9.26 -4.65
C PRO A 71 9.30 -8.81 -3.39
N PHE A 72 9.29 -7.50 -3.14
CA PHE A 72 9.73 -6.88 -1.90
C PHE A 72 8.61 -5.99 -1.36
N GLU A 73 7.93 -6.46 -0.34
CA GLU A 73 6.87 -5.70 0.30
C GLU A 73 7.44 -4.65 1.23
N PHE A 74 6.85 -3.47 1.17
CA PHE A 74 7.01 -2.40 2.16
C PHE A 74 5.67 -1.71 2.37
N ASN A 75 5.49 -1.10 3.54
CA ASN A 75 4.22 -0.51 3.94
C ASN A 75 4.32 1.02 4.00
N THR A 76 3.23 1.69 3.67
CA THR A 76 3.08 3.11 3.97
C THR A 76 2.19 3.32 5.20
N ILE A 77 2.15 4.57 5.68
CA ILE A 77 1.16 5.00 6.67
C ILE A 77 -0.23 5.13 6.02
N GLY A 78 -1.27 5.23 6.83
CA GLY A 78 -2.61 5.57 6.40
C GLY A 78 -3.35 6.34 7.49
N VAL A 79 -4.22 7.25 7.08
CA VAL A 79 -5.17 7.95 7.95
C VAL A 79 -6.56 7.68 7.42
N ASP A 80 -7.45 7.20 8.31
CA ASP A 80 -8.87 7.05 7.98
C ASP A 80 -9.58 8.38 8.24
N ASP A 81 -10.06 9.00 7.18
CA ASP A 81 -10.81 10.23 7.26
C ASP A 81 -12.12 10.06 8.06
N GLY A 82 -12.74 8.89 7.97
CA GLY A 82 -13.96 8.58 8.71
C GLY A 82 -13.75 8.58 10.22
N ILE A 83 -12.65 7.98 10.68
CA ILE A 83 -12.27 7.95 12.11
C ILE A 83 -11.74 9.32 12.57
N ALA A 84 -11.03 10.03 11.70
CA ALA A 84 -10.46 11.35 12.00
C ALA A 84 -11.48 12.49 11.95
N MET A 85 -12.65 12.28 11.34
CA MET A 85 -13.65 13.29 11.09
C MET A 85 -14.24 13.87 12.38
N GLY A 86 -14.45 15.20 12.40
CA GLY A 86 -15.12 15.91 13.50
C GLY A 86 -14.21 16.23 14.70
N HIS A 87 -12.93 15.92 14.66
CA HIS A 87 -11.96 16.27 15.70
C HIS A 87 -10.59 16.66 15.12
N ILE A 88 -9.64 17.01 15.99
CA ILE A 88 -8.29 17.50 15.61
C ILE A 88 -7.53 16.55 14.69
N GLY A 89 -7.79 15.23 14.73
CA GLY A 89 -7.16 14.21 13.89
C GLY A 89 -7.32 14.48 12.40
N MET A 90 -8.39 15.15 11.98
CA MET A 90 -8.64 15.47 10.57
C MET A 90 -7.56 16.36 9.94
N ARG A 91 -6.81 17.11 10.75
CA ARG A 91 -5.67 17.92 10.29
C ARG A 91 -4.53 17.11 9.72
N TYR A 92 -4.45 15.80 10.05
CA TYR A 92 -3.42 14.89 9.57
C TYR A 92 -3.81 14.14 8.29
N SER A 93 -5.08 14.18 7.90
CA SER A 93 -5.58 13.49 6.71
C SER A 93 -4.87 13.96 5.44
N LEU A 94 -5.01 15.23 5.09
CA LEU A 94 -4.41 15.76 3.84
C LEU A 94 -2.88 15.70 3.84
N PRO A 95 -2.15 16.05 4.93
CA PRO A 95 -0.70 15.91 4.96
C PRO A 95 -0.22 14.47 4.77
N SER A 96 -0.98 13.47 5.19
CA SER A 96 -0.61 12.06 5.02
C SER A 96 -0.40 11.68 3.56
N ARG A 97 -1.12 12.28 2.64
CA ARG A 97 -0.96 12.06 1.20
C ARG A 97 0.46 12.37 0.72
N GLU A 98 1.02 13.50 1.14
CA GLU A 98 2.38 13.91 0.77
C GLU A 98 3.42 12.97 1.41
N ILE A 99 3.22 12.63 2.69
CA ILE A 99 4.13 11.70 3.39
C ILE A 99 4.14 10.33 2.72
N ILE A 100 2.99 9.83 2.29
CA ILE A 100 2.87 8.57 1.55
C ILE A 100 3.65 8.64 0.24
N ALA A 101 3.47 9.73 -0.51
CA ALA A 101 4.17 9.94 -1.77
C ALA A 101 5.69 9.97 -1.55
N ASP A 102 6.17 10.73 -0.58
CA ASP A 102 7.59 10.89 -0.27
C ASP A 102 8.21 9.58 0.24
N ALA A 103 7.51 8.86 1.12
CA ALA A 103 7.97 7.59 1.66
C ALA A 103 8.08 6.51 0.56
N ALA A 104 7.05 6.37 -0.28
CA ALA A 104 7.05 5.41 -1.37
C ALA A 104 8.13 5.74 -2.41
N GLU A 105 8.25 7.00 -2.84
CA GLU A 105 9.30 7.47 -3.74
C GLU A 105 10.70 7.16 -3.20
N THR A 106 10.92 7.44 -1.90
CA THR A 106 12.20 7.18 -1.24
C THR A 106 12.58 5.71 -1.29
N VAL A 107 11.68 4.81 -0.91
CA VAL A 107 11.94 3.36 -0.90
C VAL A 107 12.20 2.85 -2.31
N ILE A 108 11.39 3.24 -3.29
CA ILE A 108 11.47 2.78 -4.67
C ILE A 108 12.80 3.18 -5.31
N ASN A 109 13.20 4.43 -5.14
CA ASN A 109 14.42 4.95 -5.75
C ASN A 109 15.68 4.48 -5.02
N ALA A 110 15.68 4.44 -3.68
CA ALA A 110 16.83 3.97 -2.91
C ALA A 110 17.17 2.50 -3.18
N HIS A 111 16.16 1.65 -3.40
CA HIS A 111 16.34 0.22 -3.63
C HIS A 111 16.29 -0.20 -5.11
N TRP A 112 16.14 0.75 -6.02
CA TRP A 112 16.20 0.52 -7.46
C TRP A 112 15.24 -0.55 -7.97
N PHE A 113 14.00 -0.55 -7.51
CA PHE A 113 12.99 -1.48 -8.02
C PHE A 113 12.75 -1.30 -9.52
N ASP A 114 12.56 -2.42 -10.22
CA ASP A 114 12.31 -2.46 -11.67
C ASP A 114 10.86 -2.18 -12.02
N GLY A 115 9.95 -2.46 -11.10
CA GLY A 115 8.54 -2.20 -11.17
C GLY A 115 7.94 -2.11 -9.77
N VAL A 116 6.73 -1.58 -9.68
CA VAL A 116 6.02 -1.44 -8.40
C VAL A 116 4.58 -1.87 -8.54
N PHE A 117 4.14 -2.67 -7.59
CA PHE A 117 2.76 -3.03 -7.39
C PHE A 117 2.21 -2.24 -6.20
N TYR A 118 1.24 -1.40 -6.43
CA TYR A 118 0.61 -0.58 -5.39
C TYR A 118 -0.71 -1.19 -4.96
N ILE A 119 -0.90 -1.30 -3.65
CA ILE A 119 -2.15 -1.78 -3.02
C ILE A 119 -2.75 -0.62 -2.20
N PRO A 120 -3.38 0.35 -2.87
CA PRO A 120 -4.02 1.47 -2.20
C PRO A 120 -5.44 1.14 -1.79
N ASN A 121 -5.91 1.87 -0.79
CA ASN A 121 -7.33 2.11 -0.50
C ASN A 121 -7.47 3.48 0.15
N CYS A 122 -8.69 3.97 0.38
CA CYS A 122 -8.95 5.30 0.92
C CYS A 122 -8.52 6.49 0.06
N ASP A 123 -9.09 7.65 0.37
CA ASP A 123 -9.10 8.86 -0.46
C ASP A 123 -7.83 9.72 -0.38
N LYS A 124 -6.94 9.50 0.60
CA LYS A 124 -5.62 10.17 0.67
C LYS A 124 -4.48 9.22 0.34
N ILE A 125 -4.63 7.93 0.65
CA ILE A 125 -3.62 6.90 0.38
C ILE A 125 -3.49 6.65 -1.12
N THR A 126 -4.61 6.47 -1.80
CA THR A 126 -4.62 6.26 -3.26
C THR A 126 -3.92 7.37 -4.03
N PRO A 127 -4.25 8.67 -3.85
CA PRO A 127 -3.55 9.74 -4.55
C PRO A 127 -2.08 9.88 -4.10
N GLY A 128 -1.75 9.60 -2.84
CA GLY A 128 -0.36 9.57 -2.38
C GLY A 128 0.48 8.55 -3.14
N MET A 129 -0.02 7.34 -3.31
CA MET A 129 0.65 6.31 -4.11
C MET A 129 0.71 6.66 -5.61
N LEU A 130 -0.34 7.27 -6.17
CA LEU A 130 -0.33 7.75 -7.56
C LEU A 130 0.73 8.83 -7.77
N MET A 131 0.88 9.75 -6.82
CA MET A 131 1.93 10.78 -6.86
C MET A 131 3.32 10.13 -6.86
N ALA A 132 3.57 9.13 -6.02
CA ALA A 132 4.83 8.40 -6.00
C ALA A 132 5.11 7.71 -7.33
N ALA A 133 4.11 7.06 -7.93
CA ALA A 133 4.25 6.40 -9.23
C ALA A 133 4.63 7.37 -10.35
N VAL A 134 3.98 8.54 -10.40
CA VAL A 134 4.29 9.58 -11.40
C VAL A 134 5.70 10.16 -11.18
N ARG A 135 6.10 10.41 -9.92
CA ARG A 135 7.42 10.96 -9.59
C ARG A 135 8.54 9.99 -9.91
N THR A 136 8.35 8.70 -9.62
CA THR A 136 9.38 7.68 -9.84
C THR A 136 9.50 7.24 -11.29
N ASN A 137 8.41 7.37 -12.05
CA ASN A 137 8.32 6.95 -13.46
C ASN A 137 8.82 5.51 -13.69
N VAL A 138 8.43 4.61 -12.78
CA VAL A 138 8.74 3.17 -12.84
C VAL A 138 7.49 2.44 -13.30
N PRO A 139 7.57 1.37 -14.10
CA PRO A 139 6.41 0.55 -14.45
C PRO A 139 5.60 0.19 -13.21
N SER A 140 4.31 0.52 -13.22
CA SER A 140 3.48 0.44 -12.01
C SER A 140 2.11 -0.16 -12.32
N VAL A 141 1.62 -0.97 -11.39
CA VAL A 141 0.27 -1.54 -11.39
C VAL A 141 -0.41 -1.15 -10.09
N PHE A 142 -1.70 -0.82 -10.16
CA PHE A 142 -2.54 -0.47 -9.02
C PHE A 142 -3.68 -1.47 -8.91
N VAL A 143 -3.84 -2.04 -7.71
CA VAL A 143 -5.01 -2.86 -7.37
C VAL A 143 -5.58 -2.35 -6.05
N SER A 144 -6.76 -1.75 -6.11
CA SER A 144 -7.47 -1.26 -4.94
C SER A 144 -7.98 -2.41 -4.07
N GLY A 145 -7.97 -2.22 -2.76
CA GLY A 145 -8.55 -3.14 -1.80
C GLY A 145 -10.08 -3.25 -1.85
N GLY A 146 -10.73 -2.42 -2.68
CA GLY A 146 -12.17 -2.42 -2.85
C GLY A 146 -12.95 -1.64 -1.77
N PRO A 147 -14.29 -1.61 -1.87
CA PRO A 147 -15.15 -0.95 -0.90
C PRO A 147 -15.27 -1.76 0.39
N MET A 148 -15.57 -1.07 1.50
CA MET A 148 -15.94 -1.74 2.75
C MET A 148 -17.29 -2.43 2.60
N GLU A 149 -17.43 -3.60 3.24
CA GLU A 149 -18.72 -4.26 3.37
C GLU A 149 -19.65 -3.45 4.29
N ALA A 150 -20.95 -3.51 3.97
CA ALA A 150 -21.96 -2.92 4.83
C ALA A 150 -22.13 -3.75 6.12
N GLY A 151 -22.31 -3.07 7.24
CA GLY A 151 -22.74 -3.72 8.48
C GLY A 151 -24.20 -4.17 8.41
N VAL A 152 -24.63 -5.01 9.35
CA VAL A 152 -26.02 -5.48 9.44
C VAL A 152 -26.61 -5.07 10.78
N SER A 153 -27.77 -4.39 10.76
CA SER A 153 -28.51 -4.05 11.96
C SER A 153 -29.11 -5.27 12.65
N SER A 154 -29.57 -5.12 13.90
CA SER A 154 -30.31 -6.17 14.63
C SER A 154 -31.60 -6.61 13.93
N THR A 155 -32.12 -5.81 13.02
CA THR A 155 -33.30 -6.14 12.19
C THR A 155 -32.97 -6.71 10.82
N GLY A 156 -31.67 -7.01 10.54
CA GLY A 156 -31.22 -7.55 9.26
C GLY A 156 -31.06 -6.52 8.14
N LYS A 157 -31.19 -5.23 8.42
CA LYS A 157 -31.02 -4.16 7.42
C LYS A 157 -29.52 -3.86 7.21
N ALA A 158 -29.08 -3.79 5.96
CA ALA A 158 -27.73 -3.34 5.63
C ALA A 158 -27.55 -1.87 6.03
N LEU A 159 -26.42 -1.58 6.70
CA LEU A 159 -26.05 -0.25 7.18
C LEU A 159 -24.69 0.14 6.64
N SER A 160 -24.65 1.26 5.93
CA SER A 160 -23.40 1.93 5.54
C SER A 160 -22.97 2.94 6.60
N LEU A 161 -21.76 3.49 6.47
CA LEU A 161 -21.30 4.59 7.30
C LEU A 161 -22.26 5.80 7.23
N THR A 162 -22.81 6.09 6.05
CA THR A 162 -23.82 7.16 5.86
C THR A 162 -25.05 6.92 6.74
N SER A 163 -25.53 5.68 6.83
CA SER A 163 -26.67 5.32 7.68
C SER A 163 -26.41 5.60 9.16
N VAL A 164 -25.16 5.47 9.61
CA VAL A 164 -24.77 5.79 11.00
C VAL A 164 -24.79 7.31 11.23
N PHE A 165 -24.29 8.10 10.29
CA PHE A 165 -24.37 9.57 10.38
C PHE A 165 -25.82 10.06 10.38
N GLU A 166 -26.67 9.49 9.54
CA GLU A 166 -28.12 9.79 9.52
C GLU A 166 -28.77 9.45 10.87
N GLY A 167 -28.40 8.30 11.46
CA GLY A 167 -28.88 7.89 12.79
C GLY A 167 -28.48 8.88 13.89
N VAL A 168 -27.22 9.36 13.88
CA VAL A 168 -26.76 10.40 14.81
C VAL A 168 -27.58 11.69 14.64
N GLY A 169 -27.86 12.10 13.40
CA GLY A 169 -28.69 13.26 13.10
C GLY A 169 -30.13 13.10 13.62
N ALA A 170 -30.75 11.94 13.39
CA ALA A 170 -32.08 11.61 13.85
C ALA A 170 -32.17 11.61 15.38
N HIS A 171 -31.21 11.02 16.06
CA HIS A 171 -31.12 11.01 17.53
C HIS A 171 -31.03 12.42 18.09
N LYS A 172 -30.13 13.27 17.55
CA LYS A 172 -30.03 14.68 17.98
C LYS A 172 -31.30 15.48 17.74
N ALA A 173 -32.09 15.12 16.74
CA ALA A 173 -33.36 15.74 16.42
C ALA A 173 -34.55 15.17 17.25
N GLY A 174 -34.31 14.25 18.16
CA GLY A 174 -35.37 13.61 18.97
C GLY A 174 -36.33 12.72 18.18
N LYS A 175 -35.87 12.22 17.01
CA LYS A 175 -36.65 11.32 16.12
C LYS A 175 -36.31 9.85 16.29
N MET A 176 -35.41 9.56 17.22
CA MET A 176 -34.90 8.21 17.47
C MET A 176 -34.57 8.06 18.96
#